data_ed3f662717d77ec60e2d2424f2ee46cf
#
_entry.id   ed3f662717d77ec60e2d2424f2ee46cf
#
_cell.length_a   1.000
_cell.length_b   1.000
_cell.length_c   1.000
_cell.angle_alpha   90.00
_cell.angle_beta   90.00
_cell.angle_gamma   90.00
#
_symmetry.space_group_name_H-M   'P 1'
#
loop_
_entity.id
_entity.type
_entity.pdbx_description
1 polymer ?
#
loop_
_entity_poly.entity_id
_entity_poly.type
_entity_poly.pdbx_seq_one_letter_code
_entity_poly.pdbx_strand_id
1 'polypeptide(L)'
;MSYVEIWDPNEVLNLASKGALLVDVRANEAYDKEHIRGAINIPLDDLDSHLENLPKDKPVVVYCGSVDCTMSYFAARKLASKGFTVYRYTPGLKGWKEAGLPTEGLKGKE
;
A
#
# COMPACT_ATOMS: atom_id res chain seq x y z
N MET A 1 5.13 9.74 -16.11
CA MET A 1 5.57 8.55 -15.39
C MET A 1 4.37 7.75 -14.94
N SER A 2 4.49 6.45 -15.01
CA SER A 2 3.37 5.54 -14.75
C SER A 2 3.72 4.58 -13.62
N TYR A 3 2.71 3.88 -13.14
CA TYR A 3 2.86 2.82 -12.15
C TYR A 3 2.36 1.51 -12.75
N VAL A 4 2.70 0.41 -12.08
CA VAL A 4 2.24 -0.93 -12.48
C VAL A 4 1.11 -1.36 -11.55
N GLU A 5 0.01 -1.82 -12.14
CA GLU A 5 -1.11 -2.35 -11.36
C GLU A 5 -0.89 -3.85 -11.17
N ILE A 6 -1.00 -4.32 -9.94
CA ILE A 6 -0.88 -5.74 -9.62
C ILE A 6 -2.13 -6.21 -8.89
N TRP A 7 -2.56 -7.45 -9.19
CA TRP A 7 -3.77 -8.03 -8.63
C TRP A 7 -3.48 -9.27 -7.80
N ASP A 8 -2.35 -9.92 -8.02
CA ASP A 8 -1.98 -11.15 -7.32
C ASP A 8 -1.28 -10.80 -6.00
N PRO A 9 -1.82 -11.21 -4.85
CA PRO A 9 -1.17 -10.92 -3.57
C PRO A 9 0.22 -11.56 -3.45
N ASN A 10 0.49 -12.63 -4.20
CA ASN A 10 1.83 -13.22 -4.20
C ASN A 10 2.87 -12.29 -4.79
N GLU A 11 2.48 -11.40 -5.70
CA GLU A 11 3.40 -10.39 -6.23
C GLU A 11 3.77 -9.38 -5.15
N VAL A 12 2.80 -9.03 -4.28
CA VAL A 12 3.08 -8.14 -3.13
C VAL A 12 4.08 -8.80 -2.19
N LEU A 13 3.87 -10.08 -1.88
CA LEU A 13 4.79 -10.82 -1.00
C LEU A 13 6.20 -10.89 -1.60
N ASN A 14 6.29 -11.14 -2.90
CA ASN A 14 7.57 -11.20 -3.59
C ASN A 14 8.30 -9.86 -3.55
N LEU A 15 7.59 -8.77 -3.83
CA LEU A 15 8.18 -7.43 -3.79
C LEU A 15 8.64 -7.08 -2.37
N ALA A 16 7.82 -7.38 -1.37
CA ALA A 16 8.16 -7.12 0.02
C ALA A 16 9.40 -7.88 0.43
N SER A 17 9.54 -9.14 0.00
CA SER A 17 10.71 -9.96 0.31
C SER A 17 12.00 -9.39 -0.29
N LYS A 18 11.87 -8.56 -1.31
CA LYS A 18 13.00 -7.90 -1.98
C LYS A 18 13.22 -6.48 -1.47
N GLY A 19 12.54 -6.09 -0.41
CA GLY A 19 12.75 -4.79 0.23
C GLY A 19 11.78 -3.70 -0.17
N ALA A 20 10.73 -3.99 -0.93
CA ALA A 20 9.73 -2.98 -1.28
C ALA A 20 9.03 -2.48 -0.03
N LEU A 21 8.67 -1.20 -0.04
CA LEU A 21 7.84 -0.60 1.01
C LEU A 21 6.38 -0.88 0.69
N LEU A 22 5.63 -1.34 1.68
CA LEU A 22 4.19 -1.55 1.55
C LEU A 22 3.48 -0.43 2.29
N VAL A 23 2.69 0.37 1.57
CA VAL A 23 2.09 1.59 2.11
C VAL A 23 0.58 1.54 2.02
N ASP A 24 -0.07 1.62 3.19
CA ASP A 24 -1.51 1.75 3.33
C ASP A 24 -1.83 3.25 3.29
N VAL A 25 -2.63 3.68 2.30
CA VAL A 25 -2.93 5.10 2.10
C VAL A 25 -4.28 5.51 2.67
N ARG A 26 -4.89 4.64 3.48
CA ARG A 26 -6.14 4.95 4.15
C ARG A 26 -5.90 5.84 5.36
N ALA A 27 -7.00 6.35 5.94
CA ALA A 27 -6.92 7.12 7.18
C ALA A 27 -6.29 6.31 8.31
N ASN A 28 -5.67 6.99 9.26
CA ASN A 28 -4.99 6.33 10.40
C ASN A 28 -5.93 5.40 11.16
N GLU A 29 -7.18 5.79 11.38
CA GLU A 29 -8.14 4.99 12.13
C GLU A 29 -8.40 3.64 11.44
N ALA A 30 -8.52 3.65 10.11
CA ALA A 30 -8.75 2.43 9.35
C ALA A 30 -7.53 1.51 9.43
N TYR A 31 -6.34 2.07 9.28
CA TYR A 31 -5.08 1.34 9.41
C TYR A 31 -4.95 0.69 10.79
N ASP A 32 -5.23 1.47 11.83
CA ASP A 32 -5.10 0.98 13.21
C ASP A 32 -6.02 -0.21 13.49
N LYS A 33 -7.21 -0.22 12.90
CA LYS A 33 -8.15 -1.33 13.08
C LYS A 33 -7.63 -2.60 12.44
N GLU A 34 -7.17 -2.52 11.22
CA GLU A 34 -6.66 -3.68 10.50
C GLU A 34 -5.93 -3.22 9.24
N HIS A 35 -4.76 -3.79 8.98
CA HIS A 35 -3.99 -3.50 7.78
C HIS A 35 -3.19 -4.74 7.37
N ILE A 36 -2.66 -4.74 6.17
CA ILE A 36 -1.79 -5.81 5.68
C ILE A 36 -0.55 -5.86 6.56
N ARG A 37 -0.19 -7.06 7.00
CA ARG A 37 1.00 -7.26 7.83
C ARG A 37 2.24 -6.68 7.16
N GLY A 38 2.97 -5.88 7.90
CA GLY A 38 4.19 -5.23 7.41
C GLY A 38 3.99 -3.90 6.73
N ALA A 39 2.73 -3.46 6.55
CA ALA A 39 2.47 -2.18 5.93
C ALA A 39 2.71 -1.03 6.89
N ILE A 40 3.21 0.08 6.34
CA ILE A 40 3.24 1.36 7.06
C ILE A 40 2.05 2.18 6.58
N ASN A 41 1.66 3.17 7.38
CA ASN A 41 0.53 4.02 7.05
C ASN A 41 0.98 5.42 6.65
N ILE A 42 0.65 5.82 5.43
CA ILE A 42 0.79 7.20 4.99
C ILE A 42 -0.52 7.56 4.31
N PRO A 43 -1.46 8.18 5.03
CA PRO A 43 -2.72 8.59 4.41
C PRO A 43 -2.48 9.45 3.18
N LEU A 44 -3.35 9.31 2.18
CA LEU A 44 -3.19 10.03 0.92
C LEU A 44 -2.97 11.54 1.14
N ASP A 45 -3.71 12.13 2.07
CA ASP A 45 -3.61 13.57 2.35
C ASP A 45 -2.26 13.98 2.93
N ASP A 46 -1.54 13.04 3.54
CA ASP A 46 -0.25 13.31 4.16
C ASP A 46 0.93 12.94 3.25
N LEU A 47 0.65 12.38 2.09
CA LEU A 47 1.68 11.82 1.23
C LEU A 47 2.76 12.85 0.86
N ASP A 48 2.36 14.06 0.51
CA ASP A 48 3.29 15.10 0.09
C ASP A 48 4.34 15.41 1.17
N SER A 49 3.94 15.39 2.43
CA SER A 49 4.86 15.70 3.52
C SER A 49 5.85 14.58 3.81
N HIS A 50 5.61 13.39 3.27
CA HIS A 50 6.47 12.23 3.50
C HIS A 50 7.41 11.93 2.33
N LEU A 51 7.24 12.58 1.18
CA LEU A 51 7.97 12.23 -0.04
C LEU A 51 9.49 12.29 0.13
N GLU A 52 9.98 13.28 0.85
CA GLU A 52 11.43 13.44 1.06
C GLU A 52 12.03 12.36 1.94
N ASN A 53 11.21 11.75 2.78
CA ASN A 53 11.66 10.73 3.73
C ASN A 53 11.57 9.32 3.18
N LEU A 54 10.97 9.15 1.99
CA LEU A 54 10.84 7.85 1.38
C LEU A 54 12.05 7.55 0.48
N PRO A 55 12.64 6.35 0.59
CA PRO A 55 13.77 5.98 -0.26
C PRO A 55 13.32 5.76 -1.70
N LYS A 56 14.00 6.39 -2.65
CA LYS A 56 13.67 6.23 -4.08
C LYS A 56 14.32 5.01 -4.70
N ASP A 57 15.26 4.39 -4.00
CA ASP A 57 15.94 3.19 -4.47
C ASP A 57 15.17 1.90 -4.17
N LYS A 58 14.03 2.00 -3.51
CA LYS A 58 13.18 0.85 -3.21
C LYS A 58 11.83 1.01 -3.88
N PRO A 59 11.26 -0.08 -4.43
CA PRO A 59 9.89 -0.03 -4.94
C PRO A 59 8.91 0.27 -3.82
N VAL A 60 7.81 0.91 -4.17
CA VAL A 60 6.72 1.20 -3.24
C VAL A 60 5.47 0.49 -3.75
N VAL A 61 4.82 -0.27 -2.87
CA VAL A 61 3.53 -0.89 -3.16
C VAL A 61 2.48 -0.13 -2.36
N VAL A 62 1.52 0.45 -3.05
CA VAL A 62 0.43 1.19 -2.38
C VAL A 62 -0.87 0.42 -2.49
N TYR A 63 -1.70 0.51 -1.45
CA TYR A 63 -3.02 -0.11 -1.45
C TYR A 63 -4.00 0.67 -0.58
N CYS A 64 -5.27 0.41 -0.77
CA CYS A 64 -6.31 0.92 0.13
C CYS A 64 -7.32 -0.20 0.46
N GLY A 65 -8.60 0.10 0.64
CA GLY A 65 -9.53 -0.87 1.23
C GLY A 65 -10.00 -1.99 0.31
N SER A 66 -10.27 -1.67 -0.95
CA SER A 66 -10.85 -2.61 -1.92
C SER A 66 -10.64 -2.10 -3.34
N VAL A 67 -11.12 -2.89 -4.31
CA VAL A 67 -11.03 -2.51 -5.74
C VAL A 67 -11.77 -1.19 -6.04
N ASP A 68 -12.78 -0.87 -5.24
CA ASP A 68 -13.58 0.34 -5.47
C ASP A 68 -12.93 1.61 -4.92
N CYS A 69 -11.90 1.46 -4.11
CA CYS A 69 -11.23 2.60 -3.47
C CYS A 69 -10.23 3.23 -4.43
N THR A 70 -10.35 4.54 -4.65
CA THR A 70 -9.47 5.26 -5.57
C THR A 70 -8.26 5.90 -4.92
N MET A 71 -8.15 5.87 -3.59
CA MET A 71 -7.03 6.51 -2.90
C MET A 71 -5.67 5.97 -3.34
N SER A 72 -5.56 4.65 -3.51
CA SER A 72 -4.30 4.04 -3.95
C SER A 72 -3.97 4.40 -5.39
N TYR A 73 -4.98 4.63 -6.22
CA TYR A 73 -4.79 5.11 -7.58
C TYR A 73 -4.12 6.50 -7.58
N PHE A 74 -4.66 7.44 -6.80
CA PHE A 74 -4.09 8.78 -6.73
C PHE A 74 -2.71 8.77 -6.08
N ALA A 75 -2.51 7.96 -5.04
CA ALA A 75 -1.22 7.82 -4.39
C ALA A 75 -0.16 7.28 -5.36
N ALA A 76 -0.52 6.25 -6.13
CA ALA A 76 0.39 5.65 -7.09
C ALA A 76 0.82 6.66 -8.16
N ARG A 77 -0.13 7.44 -8.67
CA ARG A 77 0.17 8.47 -9.66
C ARG A 77 1.10 9.54 -9.10
N LYS A 78 0.82 10.00 -7.89
CA LYS A 78 1.63 11.02 -7.25
C LYS A 78 3.07 10.56 -7.07
N LEU A 79 3.25 9.38 -6.50
CA LEU A 79 4.58 8.82 -6.27
C LEU A 79 5.33 8.61 -7.59
N ALA A 80 4.65 8.05 -8.60
CA ALA A 80 5.28 7.84 -9.90
C ALA A 80 5.74 9.16 -10.52
N SER A 81 4.94 10.23 -10.38
CA SER A 81 5.30 11.54 -10.89
C SER A 81 6.52 12.15 -10.20
N LYS A 82 6.85 11.66 -9.01
CA LYS A 82 8.02 12.13 -8.24
C LYS A 82 9.25 11.22 -8.40
N GLY A 83 9.19 10.27 -9.31
CA GLY A 83 10.34 9.43 -9.64
C GLY A 83 10.45 8.11 -8.90
N PHE A 84 9.42 7.74 -8.15
CA PHE A 84 9.40 6.45 -7.46
C PHE A 84 8.98 5.32 -8.41
N THR A 85 9.50 4.11 -8.15
CA THR A 85 9.02 2.89 -8.80
C THR A 85 7.82 2.41 -8.00
N VAL A 86 6.63 2.41 -8.60
CA VAL A 86 5.39 2.21 -7.87
C VAL A 86 4.57 1.07 -8.44
N TYR A 87 4.03 0.26 -7.53
CA TYR A 87 3.05 -0.78 -7.83
C TYR A 87 1.79 -0.46 -7.04
N ARG A 88 0.64 -0.59 -7.68
CA ARG A 88 -0.64 -0.45 -7.01
C ARG A 88 -1.24 -1.83 -6.83
N TYR A 89 -1.44 -2.26 -5.58
CA TYR A 89 -2.16 -3.51 -5.29
C TYR A 89 -3.64 -3.18 -5.26
N THR A 90 -4.30 -3.39 -6.37
CA THR A 90 -5.67 -2.95 -6.61
C THR A 90 -6.72 -3.62 -5.72
N PRO A 91 -6.65 -4.94 -5.42
CA PRO A 91 -7.64 -5.55 -4.55
C PRO A 91 -7.67 -5.00 -3.13
N GLY A 92 -6.57 -4.42 -2.66
CA GLY A 92 -6.50 -3.80 -1.35
C GLY A 92 -6.65 -4.78 -0.20
N LEU A 93 -6.98 -4.24 0.98
CA LEU A 93 -7.11 -5.05 2.18
C LEU A 93 -8.15 -6.14 2.02
N LYS A 94 -9.28 -5.84 1.40
CA LYS A 94 -10.34 -6.82 1.21
C LYS A 94 -9.85 -8.05 0.43
N GLY A 95 -9.18 -7.83 -0.71
CA GLY A 95 -8.66 -8.92 -1.51
C GLY A 95 -7.57 -9.71 -0.81
N TRP A 96 -6.74 -9.02 -0.03
CA TRP A 96 -5.71 -9.65 0.78
C TRP A 96 -6.31 -10.63 1.80
N LYS A 97 -7.35 -10.19 2.49
CA LYS A 97 -8.06 -11.03 3.48
C LYS A 97 -8.77 -12.19 2.82
N GLU A 98 -9.37 -11.97 1.66
CA GLU A 98 -10.04 -13.04 0.90
C GLU A 98 -9.06 -14.12 0.47
N ALA A 99 -7.81 -13.74 0.25
CA ALA A 99 -6.74 -14.68 -0.07
C ALA A 99 -6.19 -15.42 1.17
N GLY A 100 -6.69 -15.10 2.36
CA GLY A 100 -6.26 -15.75 3.60
C GLY A 100 -4.92 -15.30 4.13
N LEU A 101 -4.43 -14.15 3.71
CA LEU A 101 -3.12 -13.67 4.09
C LEU A 101 -3.15 -12.83 5.37
N PRO A 102 -2.01 -12.74 6.10
CA PRO A 102 -2.02 -12.18 7.45
C PRO A 102 -2.21 -10.67 7.48
N THR A 103 -2.97 -10.23 8.48
CA THR A 103 -3.18 -8.83 8.79
C THR A 103 -2.75 -8.53 10.22
N GLU A 104 -2.61 -7.25 10.53
CA GLU A 104 -2.27 -6.75 11.85
C GLU A 104 -3.22 -5.63 12.24
N GLY A 105 -3.18 -5.21 13.50
CA GLY A 105 -3.97 -4.12 14.01
C GLY A 105 -4.81 -4.55 15.20
N LEU A 106 -5.67 -3.64 15.68
CA LEU A 106 -6.50 -3.90 16.85
C LEU A 106 -7.46 -5.08 16.61
N LYS A 107 -8.06 -5.11 15.42
CA LYS A 107 -8.99 -6.18 15.07
C LYS A 107 -8.26 -7.53 14.92
N GLY A 108 -7.05 -7.52 14.39
CA GLY A 108 -6.28 -8.74 14.18
C GLY A 108 -5.76 -9.39 15.45
N LYS A 109 -5.86 -8.70 16.57
CA LYS A 109 -5.41 -9.21 17.88
C LYS A 109 -6.52 -9.87 18.69
N GLU A 110 -7.74 -9.80 18.23
CA GLU A 110 -8.90 -10.37 18.93
C GLU A 110 -9.11 -11.84 18.59
#